data_36c39a1fe0d7ecc07483bd28f7f02184
#
_entry.id   36c39a1fe0d7ecc07483bd28f7f02184
#
_cell.length_a   1.000
_cell.length_b   1.000
_cell.length_c   1.000
_cell.angle_alpha   90.00
_cell.angle_beta   90.00
_cell.angle_gamma   90.00
#
_symmetry.space_group_name_H-M   'P 1'
#
loop_
_entity.id
_entity.type
_entity.pdbx_description
1 polymer ?
#
loop_
_entity_poly.entity_id
_entity_poly.type
_entity_poly.pdbx_seq_one_letter_code
_entity_poly.pdbx_strand_id
1 'polypeptide(L)'
;MPKIKFLLDADMPRSSAEVVRKLGFEIEDVRDIGMAAAKDREIIEYALKDNRIIITRDADFGEVLRYPEHPGAIIFRLPCIFTTKEINKRLKEFLSSVSEEKLRNAIIIVELSRYRRRLIGNP
;
A
#
# COMPACT_ATOMS: atom_id res chain seq x y z
N MET A 1 -15.12 14.26 0.63
CA MET A 1 -13.88 13.58 1.00
C MET A 1 -13.03 13.29 -0.21
N PRO A 2 -11.74 13.57 -0.14
CA PRO A 2 -10.87 13.26 -1.28
C PRO A 2 -10.84 11.74 -1.54
N LYS A 3 -10.75 11.40 -2.80
CA LYS A 3 -10.66 10.01 -3.20
C LYS A 3 -9.35 9.39 -2.73
N ILE A 4 -9.39 8.14 -2.33
CA ILE A 4 -8.18 7.42 -1.96
C ILE A 4 -7.33 7.17 -3.20
N LYS A 5 -6.05 7.48 -3.07
CA LYS A 5 -5.05 7.22 -4.11
C LYS A 5 -3.97 6.32 -3.54
N PHE A 6 -3.49 5.41 -4.35
CA PHE A 6 -2.45 4.46 -3.95
C PHE A 6 -1.16 4.66 -4.73
N LEU A 7 -0.07 4.20 -4.14
CA LEU A 7 1.23 4.11 -4.80
C LEU A 7 1.71 2.66 -4.65
N LEU A 8 1.90 1.99 -5.77
CA LEU A 8 2.31 0.58 -5.78
C LEU A 8 3.83 0.48 -5.82
N ASP A 9 4.40 -0.20 -4.82
CA ASP A 9 5.84 -0.42 -4.75
C ASP A 9 6.28 -1.48 -5.77
N ALA A 10 7.55 -1.43 -6.17
CA ALA A 10 8.10 -2.32 -7.19
C ALA A 10 8.18 -3.79 -6.74
N ASP A 11 8.09 -4.07 -5.45
CA ASP A 11 8.06 -5.45 -4.94
C ASP A 11 6.69 -6.12 -5.05
N MET A 12 5.69 -5.36 -5.46
CA MET A 12 4.36 -5.90 -5.78
C MET A 12 4.29 -6.26 -7.26
N PRO A 13 3.47 -7.25 -7.63
CA PRO A 13 3.27 -7.55 -9.05
C PRO A 13 2.74 -6.34 -9.79
N ARG A 14 3.23 -6.12 -11.01
CA ARG A 14 2.73 -5.01 -11.83
C ARG A 14 1.22 -5.12 -12.07
N SER A 15 0.71 -6.34 -12.23
CA SER A 15 -0.72 -6.58 -12.44
C SER A 15 -1.59 -6.18 -11.24
N SER A 16 -0.99 -5.99 -10.07
CA SER A 16 -1.73 -5.54 -8.89
C SER A 16 -2.38 -4.17 -9.11
N ALA A 17 -1.76 -3.32 -9.92
CA ALA A 17 -2.35 -2.01 -10.24
C ALA A 17 -3.70 -2.17 -10.94
N GLU A 18 -3.83 -3.14 -11.84
CA GLU A 18 -5.09 -3.39 -12.53
C GLU A 18 -6.18 -3.88 -11.56
N VAL A 19 -5.79 -4.71 -10.60
CA VAL A 19 -6.74 -5.18 -9.57
C VAL A 19 -7.32 -3.99 -8.82
N VAL A 20 -6.46 -3.06 -8.42
CA VAL A 20 -6.88 -1.89 -7.66
C VAL A 20 -7.75 -0.96 -8.50
N ARG A 21 -7.38 -0.74 -9.77
CA ARG A 21 -8.17 0.11 -10.68
C ARG A 21 -9.56 -0.46 -10.91
N LYS A 22 -9.68 -1.75 -11.05
CA LYS A 22 -10.97 -2.41 -11.25
C LYS A 22 -11.90 -2.27 -10.04
N LEU A 23 -11.33 -2.04 -8.88
CA LEU A 23 -12.10 -1.77 -7.66
C LEU A 23 -12.51 -0.30 -7.54
N GLY A 24 -12.10 0.54 -8.49
CA GLY A 24 -12.49 1.95 -8.53
C GLY A 24 -11.51 2.91 -7.88
N PHE A 25 -10.31 2.46 -7.54
CA PHE A 25 -9.31 3.33 -6.92
C PHE A 25 -8.29 3.84 -7.93
N GLU A 26 -7.73 5.02 -7.63
CA GLU A 26 -6.61 5.56 -8.40
C GLU A 26 -5.30 4.99 -7.85
N ILE A 27 -4.38 4.61 -8.74
CA ILE A 27 -3.10 4.04 -8.33
C ILE A 27 -2.02 4.39 -9.35
N GLU A 28 -0.83 4.69 -8.83
CA GLU A 28 0.39 4.82 -9.63
C GLU A 28 1.36 3.71 -9.23
N ASP A 29 2.09 3.19 -10.21
CA ASP A 29 3.15 2.22 -9.99
C ASP A 29 4.48 2.99 -10.01
N VAL A 30 5.33 2.79 -9.00
CA VAL A 30 6.62 3.52 -8.93
C VAL A 30 7.48 3.28 -10.18
N ARG A 31 7.30 2.14 -10.83
CA ARG A 31 8.03 1.81 -12.06
C ARG A 31 7.63 2.72 -13.22
N ASP A 32 6.40 3.22 -13.21
CA ASP A 32 5.88 4.07 -14.28
C ASP A 32 6.26 5.55 -14.10
N ILE A 33 6.74 5.92 -12.94
CA ILE A 33 7.12 7.30 -12.64
C ILE A 33 8.63 7.45 -12.41
N GLY A 34 9.41 6.46 -12.87
CA GLY A 34 10.86 6.52 -12.80
C GLY A 34 11.44 6.27 -11.42
N MET A 35 10.69 5.65 -10.52
CA MET A 35 11.12 5.42 -9.14
C MET A 35 11.32 3.95 -8.80
N ALA A 36 11.50 3.07 -9.79
CA ALA A 36 11.68 1.64 -9.54
C ALA A 36 12.90 1.34 -8.66
N ALA A 37 13.94 2.14 -8.78
CA ALA A 37 15.17 1.99 -7.99
C ALA A 37 15.28 3.01 -6.86
N ALA A 38 14.20 3.74 -6.56
CA ALA A 38 14.21 4.74 -5.51
C ALA A 38 14.31 4.08 -4.14
N LYS A 39 14.94 4.78 -3.21
CA LYS A 39 15.04 4.33 -1.83
C LYS A 39 13.68 4.50 -1.15
N ASP A 40 13.41 3.69 -0.12
CA ASP A 40 12.16 3.75 0.63
C ASP A 40 11.83 5.17 1.08
N ARG A 41 12.82 5.91 1.55
CA ARG A 41 12.64 7.28 1.98
C ARG A 41 12.09 8.17 0.86
N GLU A 42 12.61 8.00 -0.34
CA GLU A 42 12.16 8.78 -1.50
C GLU A 42 10.72 8.43 -1.87
N ILE A 43 10.38 7.14 -1.78
CA ILE A 43 9.02 6.67 -2.06
C ILE A 43 8.05 7.22 -1.03
N ILE A 44 8.45 7.21 0.25
CA ILE A 44 7.62 7.77 1.32
C ILE A 44 7.40 9.27 1.10
N GLU A 45 8.44 10.00 0.75
CA GLU A 45 8.34 11.44 0.50
C GLU A 45 7.39 11.74 -0.66
N TYR A 46 7.48 10.97 -1.73
CA TYR A 46 6.58 11.12 -2.87
C TYR A 46 5.14 10.84 -2.46
N ALA A 47 4.92 9.75 -1.73
CA ALA A 47 3.58 9.37 -1.28
C ALA A 47 2.98 10.45 -0.37
N LEU A 48 3.79 11.01 0.52
CA LEU A 48 3.37 12.07 1.43
C LEU A 48 2.96 13.31 0.64
N LYS A 49 3.78 13.71 -0.32
CA LYS A 49 3.55 14.91 -1.13
C LYS A 49 2.29 14.80 -1.97
N ASP A 50 2.04 13.63 -2.54
CA ASP A 50 0.89 13.40 -3.42
C ASP A 50 -0.29 12.75 -2.71
N ASN A 51 -0.20 12.60 -1.40
CA ASN A 51 -1.25 12.04 -0.54
C ASN A 51 -1.68 10.64 -0.98
N ARG A 52 -0.70 9.75 -1.21
CA ARG A 52 -0.95 8.38 -1.65
C ARG A 52 -0.64 7.37 -0.57
N ILE A 53 -1.50 6.36 -0.45
CA ILE A 53 -1.27 5.24 0.46
C ILE A 53 -0.38 4.24 -0.27
N ILE A 54 0.72 3.84 0.37
CA ILE A 54 1.67 2.90 -0.24
C ILE A 54 1.15 1.47 -0.11
N ILE A 55 1.24 0.71 -1.20
CA ILE A 55 0.98 -0.74 -1.19
C ILE A 55 2.31 -1.43 -1.46
N THR A 56 2.76 -2.27 -0.53
CA THR A 56 4.08 -2.88 -0.60
C THR A 56 4.10 -4.23 0.09
N ARG A 57 5.17 -5.01 -0.15
CA ARG A 57 5.46 -6.23 0.59
C ARG A 57 6.62 -6.02 1.57
N ASP A 58 7.23 -4.84 1.55
CA ASP A 58 8.41 -4.52 2.35
C ASP A 58 8.01 -4.05 3.75
N ALA A 59 8.30 -4.87 4.76
CA ALA A 59 7.97 -4.55 6.15
C ALA A 59 8.72 -3.31 6.65
N ASP A 60 9.82 -2.93 6.00
CA ASP A 60 10.60 -1.76 6.39
C ASP A 60 9.86 -0.45 6.18
N PHE A 61 8.79 -0.46 5.39
CA PHE A 61 7.93 0.71 5.29
C PHE A 61 7.24 1.06 6.62
N GLY A 62 7.43 0.25 7.66
CA GLY A 62 7.05 0.63 9.01
C GLY A 62 7.67 1.94 9.46
N GLU A 63 8.78 2.35 8.86
CA GLU A 63 9.41 3.64 9.14
C GLU A 63 8.51 4.83 8.79
N VAL A 64 7.50 4.61 8.00
CA VAL A 64 6.53 5.66 7.67
C VAL A 64 5.89 6.24 8.94
N LEU A 65 5.93 5.51 10.05
CA LEU A 65 5.46 6.00 11.34
C LEU A 65 6.19 7.26 11.81
N ARG A 66 7.36 7.54 11.26
CA ARG A 66 8.12 8.75 11.57
C ARG A 66 7.55 9.99 10.87
N TYR A 67 6.62 9.78 9.94
CA TYR A 67 6.00 10.86 9.17
C TYR A 67 4.54 10.97 9.61
N PRO A 68 4.24 11.77 10.64
CA PRO A 68 2.91 11.78 11.26
C PRO A 68 1.78 12.20 10.33
N GLU A 69 2.08 12.88 9.23
CA GLU A 69 1.07 13.30 8.28
C GLU A 69 0.96 12.37 7.07
N HIS A 70 1.72 11.26 7.07
CA HIS A 70 1.70 10.32 5.95
C HIS A 70 0.31 9.70 5.81
N PRO A 71 -0.21 9.55 4.58
CA PRO A 71 -1.55 8.97 4.37
C PRO A 71 -1.66 7.50 4.76
N GLY A 72 -0.55 6.77 4.85
CA GLY A 72 -0.55 5.40 5.32
C GLY A 72 0.16 4.44 4.39
N ALA A 73 0.23 3.18 4.82
CA ALA A 73 0.81 2.11 4.02
C ALA A 73 0.09 0.81 4.32
N ILE A 74 -0.05 -0.01 3.28
CA ILE A 74 -0.61 -1.35 3.39
C ILE A 74 0.50 -2.32 3.02
N ILE A 75 0.92 -3.12 4.00
CA ILE A 75 2.03 -4.06 3.84
C ILE A 75 1.47 -5.47 3.75
N PHE A 76 1.70 -6.13 2.61
CA PHE A 76 1.23 -7.50 2.39
C PHE A 76 2.29 -8.49 2.84
N ARG A 77 2.09 -9.04 4.03
CA ARG A 77 3.00 -9.98 4.66
C ARG A 77 2.56 -11.41 4.33
N LEU A 78 2.92 -11.83 3.13
CA LEU A 78 2.50 -13.11 2.57
C LEU A 78 3.71 -14.01 2.36
N PRO A 79 3.50 -15.35 2.27
CA PRO A 79 4.62 -16.27 2.01
C PRO A 79 5.38 -15.88 0.75
N CYS A 80 6.69 -16.01 0.76
CA CYS A 80 7.53 -15.63 -0.37
C CYS A 80 7.28 -16.50 -1.60
N ILE A 81 6.72 -17.69 -1.42
CA ILE A 81 6.39 -18.59 -2.54
C ILE A 81 5.06 -18.26 -3.23
N PHE A 82 4.33 -17.29 -2.72
CA PHE A 82 3.05 -16.88 -3.33
C PHE A 82 3.26 -16.47 -4.77
N THR A 83 2.37 -16.95 -5.63
CA THR A 83 2.35 -16.53 -7.03
C THR A 83 1.72 -15.14 -7.15
N THR A 84 1.93 -14.51 -8.29
CA THR A 84 1.27 -13.24 -8.60
C THR A 84 -0.25 -13.35 -8.44
N LYS A 85 -0.82 -14.46 -8.91
CA LYS A 85 -2.26 -14.72 -8.81
C LYS A 85 -2.72 -14.76 -7.35
N GLU A 86 -1.95 -15.42 -6.50
CA GLU A 86 -2.28 -15.53 -5.07
C GLU A 86 -2.18 -14.17 -4.36
N ILE A 87 -1.15 -13.41 -4.68
CA ILE A 87 -0.98 -12.06 -4.12
C ILE A 87 -2.16 -11.17 -4.53
N ASN A 88 -2.51 -11.19 -5.81
CA ASN A 88 -3.61 -10.37 -6.32
C ASN A 88 -4.96 -10.79 -5.75
N LYS A 89 -5.14 -12.08 -5.50
CA LYS A 89 -6.37 -12.57 -4.87
C LYS A 89 -6.51 -12.00 -3.46
N ARG A 90 -5.43 -12.03 -2.68
CA ARG A 90 -5.46 -11.49 -1.32
C ARG A 90 -5.67 -9.97 -1.31
N LEU A 91 -5.01 -9.28 -2.23
CA LEU A 91 -5.18 -7.84 -2.40
C LEU A 91 -6.65 -7.48 -2.68
N LYS A 92 -7.26 -8.19 -3.61
CA LYS A 92 -8.67 -7.97 -3.96
C LYS A 92 -9.58 -8.24 -2.78
N GLU A 93 -9.37 -9.37 -2.08
CA GLU A 93 -10.16 -9.72 -0.90
C GLU A 93 -10.09 -8.64 0.17
N PHE A 94 -8.87 -8.17 0.45
CA PHE A 94 -8.69 -7.16 1.48
C PHE A 94 -9.37 -5.84 1.10
N LEU A 95 -9.09 -5.32 -0.08
CA LEU A 95 -9.64 -4.03 -0.50
C LEU A 95 -11.15 -4.06 -0.70
N SER A 96 -11.71 -5.23 -0.98
CA SER A 96 -13.16 -5.38 -1.15
C SER A 96 -13.90 -5.43 0.20
N SER A 97 -13.20 -5.80 1.27
CA SER A 97 -13.82 -6.04 2.57
C SER A 97 -13.59 -4.92 3.59
N VAL A 98 -12.59 -4.07 3.36
CA VAL A 98 -12.24 -3.01 4.31
C VAL A 98 -12.95 -1.71 3.94
N SER A 99 -13.38 -0.94 4.94
CA SER A 99 -13.95 0.38 4.66
C SER A 99 -12.84 1.39 4.35
N GLU A 100 -13.16 2.36 3.49
CA GLU A 100 -12.18 3.37 3.11
C GLU A 100 -11.64 4.17 4.29
N GLU A 101 -12.46 4.42 5.28
CA GLU A 101 -12.03 5.11 6.49
C GLU A 101 -10.87 4.42 7.19
N LYS A 102 -10.87 3.09 7.18
CA LYS A 102 -9.82 2.32 7.83
C LYS A 102 -8.50 2.32 7.06
N LEU A 103 -8.54 2.68 5.79
CA LEU A 103 -7.34 2.71 4.95
C LEU A 103 -6.49 3.95 5.20
N ARG A 104 -7.08 5.03 5.69
CA ARG A 104 -6.38 6.31 5.83
C ARG A 104 -5.57 6.41 7.10
N ASN A 105 -4.41 7.05 7.00
CA ASN A 105 -3.58 7.42 8.16
C ASN A 105 -3.25 6.23 9.05
N ALA A 106 -3.01 5.08 8.44
CA ALA A 106 -2.74 3.85 9.18
C ALA A 106 -1.64 3.03 8.51
N ILE A 107 -0.95 2.26 9.32
CA ILE A 107 -0.11 1.17 8.83
C ILE A 107 -0.94 -0.08 8.98
N ILE A 108 -1.20 -0.76 7.87
CA ILE A 108 -1.99 -1.98 7.86
C ILE A 108 -1.11 -3.12 7.38
N ILE A 109 -1.04 -4.18 8.18
CA ILE A 109 -0.30 -5.38 7.80
C ILE A 109 -1.32 -6.45 7.45
N VAL A 110 -1.36 -6.84 6.18
CA VAL A 110 -2.28 -7.84 5.66
C VAL A 110 -1.57 -9.18 5.61
N GLU A 111 -2.13 -10.15 6.32
CA GLU A 111 -1.63 -11.52 6.36
C GLU A 111 -2.62 -12.45 5.63
N LEU A 112 -2.37 -13.75 5.65
CA LEU A 112 -3.16 -14.72 4.88
C LEU A 112 -4.67 -14.64 5.15
N SER A 113 -5.04 -14.52 6.42
CA SER A 113 -6.45 -14.60 6.80
C SER A 113 -6.91 -13.47 7.71
N ARG A 114 -6.05 -12.51 7.96
CA ARG A 114 -6.37 -11.38 8.83
C ARG A 114 -5.53 -10.17 8.46
N TYR A 115 -5.86 -9.01 9.06
CA TYR A 115 -5.00 -7.84 8.99
C TYR A 115 -4.94 -7.15 10.34
N ARG A 116 -3.87 -6.38 10.54
CA ARG A 116 -3.67 -5.56 11.75
C ARG A 116 -3.52 -4.12 11.32
N ARG A 117 -4.11 -3.22 12.08
CA ARG A 117 -4.15 -1.80 11.75
C ARG A 117 -3.63 -0.96 12.90
N ARG A 118 -2.77 0.00 12.59
CA ARG A 118 -2.22 0.92 13.56
C ARG A 118 -2.28 2.34 13.01
N LEU A 119 -2.84 3.26 13.77
CA LEU A 119 -2.94 4.66 13.35
C LEU A 119 -1.58 5.35 13.38
N ILE A 120 -1.34 6.20 12.38
CA ILE A 120 -0.12 6.99 12.27
C ILE A 120 -0.27 8.26 13.08
N GLY A 121 0.79 8.65 13.82
CA GLY A 121 0.80 9.90 14.55
C GLY A 121 -0.14 9.97 15.72
N ASN A 122 -0.72 8.86 16.11
CA ASN A 122 -1.61 8.81 17.25
C ASN A 122 -0.83 8.26 18.46
N PRO A 123 -0.70 9.03 19.54
CA PRO A 123 0.03 8.58 20.72
C PRO A 123 -0.63 7.38 21.40
#